data_4d8730d8a969b188ae47c8fd81603d79
#
_entry.id   4d8730d8a969b188ae47c8fd81603d79
#
_cell.length_a   1.000
_cell.length_b   1.000
_cell.length_c   1.000
_cell.angle_alpha   90.00
_cell.angle_beta   90.00
_cell.angle_gamma   90.00
#
_symmetry.space_group_name_H-M   'P 1'
#
loop_
_entity.id
_entity.type
_entity.pdbx_description
1 polymer ?
#
loop_
_entity_poly.entity_id
_entity_poly.type
_entity_poly.pdbx_seq_one_letter_code
_entity_poly.pdbx_strand_id
1 'polypeptide(L)'
;MQLVEEGKIGLQDAAKKYVPEIADMMVLDGFDAQGAPSVRPPKSDITVSQLLLHTAGFGYDFFNHDLFRYGAAKIVPSVVSASMASMRSVLMHDPGTAWEYGSNVDWVGKVVEAVRGKRLGEVMQERIFNPLGMSDSGFAMSPSMRARRASMHARSPEGGMSAMSDFELTQEPEQHMGGHGLYATIGDYMKFVRMALNDGTGTDGARVLKSETIDQMTVNSLGDMKIKMLPGAIPSLSNGAEFFPGMPKSWGYTWMINDQQAPTGRPAGAVAWASLANLYHWIDRKNQVGGMWGTQILPFVDGLSVPGYLVFEKVVYDHLD
;
A
#
# COMPACT_ATOMS: atom_id res chain seq x y z
N MET A 1 -2.00 -13.33 -3.90
CA MET A 1 -1.65 -14.08 -5.13
C MET A 1 -1.36 -15.56 -4.85
N GLN A 2 -0.68 -15.97 -3.76
CA GLN A 2 -0.54 -17.40 -3.41
C GLN A 2 -1.87 -18.16 -3.35
N LEU A 3 -2.92 -17.51 -2.81
CA LEU A 3 -4.27 -18.12 -2.78
C LEU A 3 -4.89 -18.27 -4.18
N VAL A 4 -4.52 -17.39 -5.11
CA VAL A 4 -4.92 -17.50 -6.53
C VAL A 4 -4.20 -18.70 -7.17
N GLU A 5 -2.88 -18.84 -6.95
CA GLU A 5 -2.10 -19.99 -7.41
C GLU A 5 -2.63 -21.35 -6.87
N GLU A 6 -3.15 -21.32 -5.65
CA GLU A 6 -3.74 -22.50 -5.00
C GLU A 6 -5.20 -22.75 -5.44
N GLY A 7 -5.77 -21.88 -6.30
CA GLY A 7 -7.16 -21.99 -6.74
C GLY A 7 -8.20 -21.73 -5.65
N LYS A 8 -7.81 -21.10 -4.53
CA LYS A 8 -8.69 -20.79 -3.39
C LYS A 8 -9.45 -19.49 -3.55
N ILE A 9 -8.91 -18.57 -4.36
CA ILE A 9 -9.49 -17.27 -4.66
C ILE A 9 -9.45 -17.06 -6.17
N GLY A 10 -10.57 -16.60 -6.75
CA GLY A 10 -10.60 -16.07 -8.11
C GLY A 10 -10.43 -14.55 -8.09
N LEU A 11 -9.60 -14.00 -8.98
CA LEU A 11 -9.43 -12.54 -9.08
C LEU A 11 -10.74 -11.82 -9.45
N GLN A 12 -11.61 -12.46 -10.21
CA GLN A 12 -12.92 -11.94 -10.60
C GLN A 12 -14.04 -12.33 -9.64
N ASP A 13 -13.75 -13.08 -8.58
CA ASP A 13 -14.75 -13.40 -7.57
C ASP A 13 -15.18 -12.12 -6.84
N ALA A 14 -16.48 -12.02 -6.54
CA ALA A 14 -16.98 -10.99 -5.64
C ALA A 14 -16.37 -11.18 -4.24
N ALA A 15 -15.75 -10.15 -3.70
CA ALA A 15 -15.06 -10.20 -2.40
C ALA A 15 -15.99 -10.60 -1.25
N LYS A 16 -17.30 -10.28 -1.36
CA LYS A 16 -18.34 -10.70 -0.40
C LYS A 16 -18.50 -12.22 -0.27
N LYS A 17 -18.03 -13.00 -1.23
CA LYS A 17 -17.97 -14.47 -1.14
C LYS A 17 -17.07 -14.92 0.02
N TYR A 18 -16.04 -14.14 0.34
CA TYR A 18 -15.05 -14.43 1.37
C TYR A 18 -15.27 -13.59 2.63
N VAL A 19 -15.67 -12.34 2.45
CA VAL A 19 -15.87 -11.33 3.52
C VAL A 19 -17.24 -10.68 3.30
N PRO A 20 -18.34 -11.27 3.80
CA PRO A 20 -19.69 -10.84 3.53
C PRO A 20 -19.96 -9.36 3.87
N GLU A 21 -19.35 -8.84 4.93
CA GLU A 21 -19.53 -7.47 5.40
C GLU A 21 -19.08 -6.39 4.40
N ILE A 22 -18.29 -6.72 3.39
CA ILE A 22 -17.92 -5.76 2.32
C ILE A 22 -19.13 -5.39 1.46
N ALA A 23 -20.18 -6.20 1.47
CA ALA A 23 -21.40 -5.93 0.73
C ALA A 23 -22.23 -4.78 1.35
N ASP A 24 -21.97 -4.41 2.61
CA ASP A 24 -22.66 -3.32 3.30
C ASP A 24 -22.10 -1.95 2.95
N MET A 25 -21.02 -1.88 2.15
CA MET A 25 -20.38 -0.63 1.80
C MET A 25 -21.23 0.20 0.84
N MET A 26 -21.34 1.50 1.16
CA MET A 26 -22.12 2.48 0.39
C MET A 26 -21.18 3.44 -0.34
N VAL A 27 -21.64 3.98 -1.45
CA VAL A 27 -20.93 5.04 -2.20
C VAL A 27 -21.34 6.40 -1.65
N LEU A 28 -20.37 7.28 -1.40
CA LEU A 28 -20.64 8.69 -1.07
C LEU A 28 -21.19 9.40 -2.32
N ASP A 29 -22.39 9.93 -2.21
CA ASP A 29 -23.11 10.61 -3.30
C ASP A 29 -23.03 12.16 -3.16
N GLY A 30 -22.30 12.64 -2.16
CA GLY A 30 -22.06 14.05 -1.88
C GLY A 30 -22.51 14.48 -0.50
N PHE A 31 -22.70 15.81 -0.33
CA PHE A 31 -23.12 16.43 0.91
C PHE A 31 -24.24 17.43 0.63
N ASP A 32 -25.19 17.50 1.53
CA ASP A 32 -26.24 18.52 1.46
C ASP A 32 -25.74 19.93 1.85
N ALA A 33 -26.64 20.92 1.81
CA ALA A 33 -26.32 22.31 2.14
C ALA A 33 -25.91 22.50 3.62
N GLN A 34 -26.27 21.59 4.50
CA GLN A 34 -25.92 21.57 5.92
C GLN A 34 -24.64 20.76 6.19
N GLY A 35 -24.06 20.14 5.15
CA GLY A 35 -22.84 19.34 5.22
C GLY A 35 -23.07 17.90 5.66
N ALA A 36 -24.32 17.42 5.71
CA ALA A 36 -24.59 16.02 6.00
C ALA A 36 -24.32 15.15 4.76
N PRO A 37 -23.61 14.02 4.91
CA PRO A 37 -23.29 13.15 3.78
C PRO A 37 -24.52 12.37 3.30
N SER A 38 -24.65 12.28 1.99
CA SER A 38 -25.60 11.40 1.29
C SER A 38 -24.85 10.17 0.76
N VAL A 39 -25.45 8.99 0.91
CA VAL A 39 -24.85 7.74 0.44
C VAL A 39 -25.88 6.93 -0.34
N ARG A 40 -25.41 6.12 -1.25
CA ARG A 40 -26.24 5.19 -2.06
C ARG A 40 -25.58 3.81 -2.18
N PRO A 41 -26.32 2.76 -2.51
CA PRO A 41 -25.73 1.47 -2.84
C PRO A 41 -24.77 1.57 -4.05
N PRO A 42 -23.70 0.75 -4.09
CA PRO A 42 -22.87 0.62 -5.28
C PRO A 42 -23.63 -0.07 -6.41
N LYS A 43 -23.25 0.22 -7.66
CA LYS A 43 -23.90 -0.37 -8.87
C LYS A 43 -23.48 -1.81 -9.14
N SER A 44 -22.41 -2.28 -8.54
CA SER A 44 -21.91 -3.64 -8.71
C SER A 44 -21.20 -4.13 -7.45
N ASP A 45 -21.04 -5.44 -7.35
CA ASP A 45 -20.19 -6.05 -6.32
C ASP A 45 -18.72 -5.66 -6.53
N ILE A 46 -17.98 -5.60 -5.42
CA ILE A 46 -16.54 -5.42 -5.42
C ILE A 46 -15.87 -6.77 -5.71
N THR A 47 -14.94 -6.82 -6.67
CA THR A 47 -14.14 -8.01 -6.95
C THR A 47 -12.78 -7.98 -6.22
N VAL A 48 -12.16 -9.15 -6.04
CA VAL A 48 -10.81 -9.26 -5.49
C VAL A 48 -9.80 -8.50 -6.36
N SER A 49 -9.91 -8.56 -7.68
CA SER A 49 -9.07 -7.80 -8.61
C SER A 49 -9.19 -6.29 -8.38
N GLN A 50 -10.41 -5.77 -8.21
CA GLN A 50 -10.62 -4.33 -7.95
C GLN A 50 -9.99 -3.86 -6.64
N LEU A 51 -9.97 -4.70 -5.60
CA LEU A 51 -9.25 -4.41 -4.36
C LEU A 51 -7.73 -4.31 -4.59
N LEU A 52 -7.14 -5.27 -5.32
CA LEU A 52 -5.71 -5.27 -5.63
C LEU A 52 -5.30 -4.11 -6.56
N LEU A 53 -6.21 -3.63 -7.41
CA LEU A 53 -5.97 -2.56 -8.36
C LEU A 53 -6.33 -1.17 -7.82
N HIS A 54 -6.81 -1.05 -6.59
CA HIS A 54 -7.33 0.20 -6.03
C HIS A 54 -8.47 0.81 -6.89
N THR A 55 -9.34 -0.03 -7.45
CA THR A 55 -10.50 0.42 -8.23
C THR A 55 -11.83 0.05 -7.58
N ALA A 56 -11.80 -0.49 -6.35
CA ALA A 56 -13.04 -0.83 -5.63
C ALA A 56 -13.77 0.40 -5.06
N GLY A 57 -13.08 1.55 -4.92
CA GLY A 57 -13.65 2.81 -4.45
C GLY A 57 -13.22 3.22 -3.04
N PHE A 58 -12.49 2.38 -2.30
CA PHE A 58 -11.98 2.75 -0.98
C PHE A 58 -10.83 3.74 -1.10
N GLY A 59 -10.94 4.88 -0.39
CA GLY A 59 -9.88 5.89 -0.23
C GLY A 59 -9.20 5.82 1.14
N TYR A 60 -8.20 6.69 1.34
CA TYR A 60 -7.69 7.08 2.65
C TYR A 60 -8.09 8.52 2.96
N ASP A 61 -8.49 8.79 4.19
CA ASP A 61 -8.92 10.11 4.67
C ASP A 61 -7.84 11.19 4.49
N PHE A 62 -6.56 10.84 4.63
CA PHE A 62 -5.44 11.75 4.43
C PHE A 62 -5.08 12.00 2.95
N PHE A 63 -5.70 11.25 2.01
CA PHE A 63 -5.57 11.45 0.56
C PHE A 63 -6.87 11.88 -0.13
N ASN A 64 -7.95 12.07 0.61
CA ASN A 64 -9.23 12.44 0.02
C ASN A 64 -10.01 13.38 0.94
N HIS A 65 -10.22 14.62 0.50
CA HIS A 65 -10.89 15.66 1.29
C HIS A 65 -12.35 15.32 1.63
N ASP A 66 -13.08 14.70 0.70
CA ASP A 66 -14.47 14.32 0.95
C ASP A 66 -14.55 13.15 1.92
N LEU A 67 -13.61 12.20 1.85
CA LEU A 67 -13.54 11.10 2.80
C LEU A 67 -13.14 11.61 4.20
N PHE A 68 -12.21 12.55 4.30
CA PHE A 68 -11.87 13.22 5.55
C PHE A 68 -13.10 13.91 6.16
N ARG A 69 -13.85 14.67 5.34
CA ARG A 69 -15.09 15.34 5.75
C ARG A 69 -16.16 14.33 6.17
N TYR A 70 -16.30 13.22 5.43
CA TYR A 70 -17.23 12.14 5.80
C TYR A 70 -16.85 11.51 7.14
N GLY A 71 -15.59 11.20 7.35
CA GLY A 71 -15.06 10.64 8.59
C GLY A 71 -15.38 11.53 9.80
N ALA A 72 -15.17 12.84 9.66
CA ALA A 72 -15.51 13.81 10.70
C ALA A 72 -17.02 13.87 10.99
N ALA A 73 -17.87 13.84 9.95
CA ALA A 73 -19.33 13.91 10.09
C ALA A 73 -19.95 12.64 10.67
N LYS A 74 -19.37 11.47 10.40
CA LYS A 74 -19.86 10.14 10.84
C LYS A 74 -19.07 9.54 12.00
N ILE A 75 -18.05 10.23 12.48
CA ILE A 75 -17.15 9.79 13.57
C ILE A 75 -16.52 8.42 13.21
N VAL A 76 -16.06 8.28 11.96
CA VAL A 76 -15.32 7.10 11.51
C VAL A 76 -13.87 7.25 11.95
N PRO A 77 -13.29 6.30 12.69
CA PRO A 77 -11.88 6.36 13.07
C PRO A 77 -10.96 6.40 11.84
N SER A 78 -9.81 7.07 11.94
CA SER A 78 -8.79 6.98 10.91
C SER A 78 -8.32 5.54 10.74
N VAL A 79 -7.95 5.17 9.54
CA VAL A 79 -7.41 3.83 9.21
C VAL A 79 -6.19 3.46 10.07
N VAL A 80 -5.42 4.44 10.52
CA VAL A 80 -4.25 4.25 11.41
C VAL A 80 -4.63 3.59 12.75
N SER A 81 -5.91 3.67 13.17
CA SER A 81 -6.40 2.97 14.37
C SER A 81 -6.39 1.44 14.25
N ALA A 82 -6.26 0.90 13.04
CA ALA A 82 -6.30 -0.53 12.75
C ALA A 82 -7.54 -1.23 13.34
N SER A 83 -8.68 -0.53 13.35
CA SER A 83 -9.96 -1.05 13.84
C SER A 83 -10.88 -1.47 12.70
N MET A 84 -11.79 -2.41 12.95
CA MET A 84 -12.81 -2.77 11.98
C MET A 84 -13.74 -1.59 11.65
N ALA A 85 -13.97 -0.70 12.59
CA ALA A 85 -14.74 0.52 12.39
C ALA A 85 -14.09 1.45 11.35
N SER A 86 -12.75 1.54 11.32
CA SER A 86 -12.03 2.37 10.35
C SER A 86 -12.11 1.82 8.91
N MET A 87 -12.28 0.51 8.76
CA MET A 87 -12.46 -0.13 7.45
C MET A 87 -13.88 0.04 6.90
N ARG A 88 -14.88 0.25 7.77
CA ARG A 88 -16.29 0.45 7.41
C ARG A 88 -16.57 1.91 7.05
N SER A 89 -15.80 2.46 6.13
CA SER A 89 -15.99 3.79 5.56
C SER A 89 -16.89 3.70 4.31
N VAL A 90 -16.90 4.75 3.49
CA VAL A 90 -17.65 4.79 2.23
C VAL A 90 -16.72 4.57 1.03
N LEU A 91 -17.30 4.17 -0.08
CA LEU A 91 -16.65 4.18 -1.39
C LEU A 91 -16.74 5.59 -1.98
N MET A 92 -15.68 6.05 -2.63
CA MET A 92 -15.64 7.36 -3.30
C MET A 92 -16.24 7.32 -4.70
N HIS A 93 -16.43 6.13 -5.26
CA HIS A 93 -17.02 5.89 -6.58
C HIS A 93 -17.54 4.45 -6.68
N ASP A 94 -18.32 4.16 -7.71
CA ASP A 94 -18.75 2.79 -8.00
C ASP A 94 -17.55 1.88 -8.29
N PRO A 95 -17.55 0.62 -7.84
CA PRO A 95 -16.48 -0.33 -8.10
C PRO A 95 -16.15 -0.44 -9.61
N GLY A 96 -14.87 -0.34 -9.93
CA GLY A 96 -14.35 -0.45 -11.30
C GLY A 96 -14.43 0.81 -12.15
N THR A 97 -14.92 1.96 -11.62
CA THR A 97 -15.11 3.18 -12.43
C THR A 97 -13.98 4.18 -12.35
N ALA A 98 -13.15 4.12 -11.33
CA ALA A 98 -11.99 4.99 -11.16
C ALA A 98 -10.91 4.30 -10.33
N TRP A 99 -9.70 4.85 -10.35
CA TRP A 99 -8.63 4.49 -9.43
C TRP A 99 -8.66 5.41 -8.20
N GLU A 100 -8.69 4.84 -7.01
CA GLU A 100 -8.66 5.54 -5.73
C GLU A 100 -7.77 4.78 -4.76
N TYR A 101 -6.61 5.35 -4.43
CA TYR A 101 -5.68 4.72 -3.49
C TYR A 101 -6.20 4.81 -2.06
N GLY A 102 -6.32 3.67 -1.41
CA GLY A 102 -6.87 3.62 -0.06
C GLY A 102 -6.92 2.22 0.54
N SER A 103 -7.84 2.02 1.47
CA SER A 103 -7.97 0.80 2.29
C SER A 103 -8.40 -0.47 1.51
N ASN A 104 -8.27 -0.46 0.20
CA ASN A 104 -8.57 -1.61 -0.67
C ASN A 104 -7.75 -2.85 -0.25
N VAL A 105 -6.45 -2.68 -0.03
CA VAL A 105 -5.56 -3.80 0.34
C VAL A 105 -5.77 -4.25 1.79
N ASP A 106 -6.35 -3.42 2.63
CA ASP A 106 -6.78 -3.81 3.97
C ASP A 106 -7.90 -4.86 3.90
N TRP A 107 -8.86 -4.67 2.98
CA TRP A 107 -9.87 -5.66 2.66
C TRP A 107 -9.29 -6.93 2.01
N VAL A 108 -8.23 -6.82 1.22
CA VAL A 108 -7.49 -8.01 0.74
C VAL A 108 -6.93 -8.80 1.92
N GLY A 109 -6.40 -8.12 2.94
CA GLY A 109 -5.98 -8.75 4.19
C GLY A 109 -7.10 -9.58 4.83
N LYS A 110 -8.33 -9.03 4.89
CA LYS A 110 -9.51 -9.75 5.40
C LYS A 110 -9.88 -10.97 4.55
N VAL A 111 -9.79 -10.85 3.22
CA VAL A 111 -10.00 -12.01 2.33
C VAL A 111 -8.97 -13.11 2.63
N VAL A 112 -7.70 -12.75 2.83
CA VAL A 112 -6.65 -13.71 3.19
C VAL A 112 -6.95 -14.39 4.52
N GLU A 113 -7.33 -13.62 5.56
CA GLU A 113 -7.70 -14.15 6.87
C GLU A 113 -8.87 -15.12 6.79
N ALA A 114 -9.94 -14.74 6.09
CA ALA A 114 -11.13 -15.57 5.92
C ALA A 114 -10.83 -16.91 5.23
N VAL A 115 -10.01 -16.89 4.18
CA VAL A 115 -9.66 -18.11 3.42
C VAL A 115 -8.67 -18.99 4.16
N ARG A 116 -7.76 -18.41 4.94
CA ARG A 116 -6.74 -19.16 5.71
C ARG A 116 -7.22 -19.58 7.10
N GLY A 117 -8.24 -18.94 7.67
CA GLY A 117 -8.69 -19.16 9.05
C GLY A 117 -7.64 -18.74 10.09
N LYS A 118 -6.76 -17.79 9.76
CA LYS A 118 -5.65 -17.28 10.58
C LYS A 118 -5.53 -15.77 10.44
N ARG A 119 -4.97 -15.10 11.44
CA ARG A 119 -4.64 -13.67 11.31
C ARG A 119 -3.63 -13.43 10.17
N LEU A 120 -3.74 -12.28 9.49
CA LEU A 120 -2.88 -11.94 8.36
C LEU A 120 -1.38 -12.04 8.70
N GLY A 121 -0.98 -11.56 9.89
CA GLY A 121 0.42 -11.64 10.32
C GLY A 121 0.93 -13.08 10.46
N GLU A 122 0.10 -14.02 10.93
CA GLU A 122 0.46 -15.43 11.01
C GLU A 122 0.63 -16.03 9.61
N VAL A 123 -0.28 -15.68 8.70
CA VAL A 123 -0.18 -16.12 7.29
C VAL A 123 1.08 -15.57 6.64
N MET A 124 1.38 -14.27 6.82
CA MET A 124 2.59 -13.65 6.29
C MET A 124 3.86 -14.27 6.89
N GLN A 125 3.85 -14.53 8.20
CA GLN A 125 4.99 -15.19 8.87
C GLN A 125 5.27 -16.57 8.27
N GLU A 126 4.23 -17.39 8.11
CA GLU A 126 4.37 -18.77 7.61
C GLU A 126 4.73 -18.83 6.11
N ARG A 127 4.16 -17.92 5.32
CA ARG A 127 4.15 -18.03 3.87
C ARG A 127 5.09 -17.08 3.14
N ILE A 128 5.62 -16.06 3.86
CA ILE A 128 6.50 -15.04 3.28
C ILE A 128 7.74 -14.86 4.16
N PHE A 129 7.57 -14.48 5.44
CA PHE A 129 8.71 -14.05 6.26
C PHE A 129 9.64 -15.20 6.58
N ASN A 130 9.12 -16.34 7.06
CA ASN A 130 9.96 -17.51 7.32
C ASN A 130 10.66 -18.04 6.06
N PRO A 131 9.96 -18.26 4.93
CA PRO A 131 10.61 -18.68 3.69
C PRO A 131 11.70 -17.75 3.18
N LEU A 132 11.55 -16.43 3.40
CA LEU A 132 12.53 -15.46 2.94
C LEU A 132 13.57 -15.10 4.01
N GLY A 133 13.48 -15.66 5.22
CA GLY A 133 14.36 -15.32 6.33
C GLY A 133 14.20 -13.88 6.85
N MET A 134 12.98 -13.31 6.74
CA MET A 134 12.64 -11.96 7.21
C MET A 134 12.32 -11.99 8.71
N SER A 135 13.34 -12.14 9.53
CA SER A 135 13.21 -12.39 10.98
C SER A 135 12.81 -11.17 11.80
N ASP A 136 12.98 -9.96 11.25
CA ASP A 136 12.64 -8.69 11.88
C ASP A 136 11.41 -8.03 11.20
N SER A 137 10.45 -8.84 10.76
CA SER A 137 9.22 -8.38 10.12
C SER A 137 7.98 -8.91 10.85
N GLY A 138 7.01 -8.05 11.15
CA GLY A 138 5.78 -8.44 11.83
C GLY A 138 4.89 -7.27 12.24
N PHE A 139 3.67 -7.55 12.66
CA PHE A 139 2.72 -6.55 13.15
C PHE A 139 2.97 -6.13 14.60
N ALA A 140 3.79 -6.89 15.32
CA ALA A 140 4.25 -6.54 16.66
C ALA A 140 5.78 -6.63 16.73
N MET A 141 6.38 -5.76 17.52
CA MET A 141 7.83 -5.75 17.73
C MET A 141 8.25 -6.75 18.80
N SER A 142 9.23 -7.60 18.47
CA SER A 142 9.98 -8.34 19.47
C SER A 142 10.78 -7.39 20.39
N PRO A 143 11.24 -7.83 21.55
CA PRO A 143 12.14 -7.00 22.38
C PRO A 143 13.39 -6.51 21.63
N SER A 144 13.97 -7.35 20.78
CA SER A 144 15.12 -6.98 19.94
C SER A 144 14.78 -5.92 18.88
N MET A 145 13.63 -6.05 18.21
CA MET A 145 13.16 -5.04 17.26
C MET A 145 12.89 -3.70 17.95
N ARG A 146 12.27 -3.73 19.13
CA ARG A 146 11.99 -2.53 19.92
C ARG A 146 13.26 -1.80 20.34
N ALA A 147 14.30 -2.52 20.76
CA ALA A 147 15.60 -1.95 21.14
C ALA A 147 16.33 -1.26 19.97
N ARG A 148 16.03 -1.66 18.73
CA ARG A 148 16.64 -1.13 17.49
C ARG A 148 15.71 -0.22 16.68
N ARG A 149 14.53 0.09 17.22
CA ARG A 149 13.50 0.89 16.53
C ARG A 149 14.05 2.28 16.19
N ALA A 150 13.93 2.71 14.95
CA ALA A 150 14.12 4.08 14.56
C ALA A 150 12.98 4.96 15.11
N SER A 151 13.31 6.15 15.61
CA SER A 151 12.30 7.11 16.07
C SER A 151 11.57 7.74 14.90
N MET A 152 10.25 7.90 15.05
CA MET A 152 9.45 8.71 14.13
C MET A 152 9.78 10.20 14.35
N HIS A 153 9.78 10.98 13.28
CA HIS A 153 9.99 12.42 13.30
C HIS A 153 8.86 13.14 12.57
N ALA A 154 8.56 14.33 13.02
CA ALA A 154 7.66 15.25 12.32
C ALA A 154 8.44 16.45 11.79
N ARG A 155 8.25 16.80 10.53
CA ARG A 155 8.78 18.03 9.95
C ARG A 155 7.75 19.14 10.10
N SER A 156 8.18 20.30 10.63
CA SER A 156 7.35 21.49 10.68
C SER A 156 7.28 22.18 9.31
N PRO A 157 6.26 23.02 9.07
CA PRO A 157 6.17 23.83 7.85
C PRO A 157 7.39 24.73 7.61
N GLU A 158 8.07 25.17 8.68
CA GLU A 158 9.28 25.99 8.64
C GLU A 158 10.55 25.17 8.38
N GLY A 159 10.43 23.83 8.19
CA GLY A 159 11.54 22.93 7.88
C GLY A 159 12.24 22.32 9.10
N GLY A 160 11.85 22.71 10.33
CA GLY A 160 12.35 22.08 11.55
C GLY A 160 11.96 20.61 11.65
N MET A 161 12.69 19.83 12.43
CA MET A 161 12.38 18.43 12.68
C MET A 161 12.37 18.13 14.17
N SER A 162 11.31 17.45 14.64
CA SER A 162 11.15 17.03 16.02
C SER A 162 10.90 15.54 16.11
N ALA A 163 11.57 14.88 17.08
CA ALA A 163 11.36 13.47 17.33
C ALA A 163 10.00 13.24 18.01
N MET A 164 9.28 12.23 17.55
CA MET A 164 8.08 11.71 18.16
C MET A 164 8.46 10.42 18.93
N SER A 165 9.19 10.60 20.04
CA SER A 165 9.85 9.51 20.75
C SER A 165 8.90 8.40 21.19
N ASP A 166 7.66 8.77 21.56
CA ASP A 166 6.64 7.84 22.06
C ASP A 166 5.73 7.29 20.95
N PHE A 167 5.96 7.71 19.69
CA PHE A 167 5.16 7.22 18.58
C PHE A 167 5.37 5.72 18.38
N GLU A 168 4.32 4.98 18.48
CA GLU A 168 4.27 3.55 18.21
C GLU A 168 2.87 3.16 17.75
N LEU A 169 2.78 2.37 16.71
CA LEU A 169 1.51 1.75 16.33
C LEU A 169 1.11 0.71 17.37
N THR A 170 -0.19 0.52 17.54
CA THR A 170 -0.74 -0.48 18.46
C THR A 170 -0.11 -1.85 18.22
N GLN A 171 0.48 -2.46 19.27
CA GLN A 171 1.16 -3.75 19.17
C GLN A 171 0.20 -4.94 19.14
N GLU A 172 -1.01 -4.74 19.64
CA GLU A 172 -2.12 -5.70 19.58
C GLU A 172 -3.32 -5.05 18.88
N PRO A 173 -3.21 -4.76 17.56
CA PRO A 173 -4.30 -4.13 16.85
C PRO A 173 -5.50 -5.06 16.71
N GLU A 174 -6.70 -4.50 16.65
CA GLU A 174 -7.93 -5.27 16.38
C GLU A 174 -7.80 -6.00 15.03
N GLN A 175 -7.28 -5.29 14.01
CA GLN A 175 -7.06 -5.83 12.67
C GLN A 175 -5.57 -5.77 12.29
N HIS A 176 -5.06 -6.84 11.67
CA HIS A 176 -3.82 -6.78 10.92
C HIS A 176 -4.13 -6.19 9.53
N MET A 177 -3.79 -4.92 9.34
CA MET A 177 -4.14 -4.20 8.13
C MET A 177 -3.24 -4.63 6.96
N GLY A 178 -3.82 -4.85 5.79
CA GLY A 178 -3.05 -5.20 4.59
C GLY A 178 -2.25 -4.04 4.01
N GLY A 179 -2.65 -2.80 4.31
CA GLY A 179 -2.04 -1.58 3.80
C GLY A 179 -1.05 -0.90 4.75
N HIS A 180 -1.05 -1.25 6.03
CA HIS A 180 -0.14 -0.64 7.02
C HIS A 180 0.02 -1.50 8.29
N GLY A 181 0.83 -1.03 9.25
CA GLY A 181 1.00 -1.64 10.56
C GLY A 181 2.18 -2.60 10.68
N LEU A 182 2.83 -2.93 9.58
CA LEU A 182 3.97 -3.84 9.58
C LEU A 182 5.26 -3.11 10.01
N TYR A 183 5.96 -3.67 10.97
CA TYR A 183 7.35 -3.33 11.26
C TYR A 183 8.28 -4.22 10.47
N ALA A 184 9.38 -3.65 9.95
CA ALA A 184 10.41 -4.39 9.25
C ALA A 184 11.75 -3.65 9.29
N THR A 185 12.82 -4.32 8.92
CA THR A 185 14.09 -3.66 8.58
C THR A 185 14.21 -3.48 7.07
N ILE A 186 15.04 -2.53 6.63
CA ILE A 186 15.42 -2.36 5.22
C ILE A 186 15.98 -3.68 4.65
N GLY A 187 16.84 -4.35 5.44
CA GLY A 187 17.43 -5.63 5.02
C GLY A 187 16.39 -6.73 4.77
N ASP A 188 15.37 -6.85 5.64
CA ASP A 188 14.30 -7.81 5.44
C ASP A 188 13.44 -7.45 4.24
N TYR A 189 13.06 -6.17 4.09
CA TYR A 189 12.27 -5.76 2.93
C TYR A 189 13.02 -5.98 1.61
N MET A 190 14.35 -5.80 1.59
CA MET A 190 15.18 -6.11 0.42
C MET A 190 15.20 -7.61 0.07
N LYS A 191 14.96 -8.53 1.02
CA LYS A 191 14.75 -9.96 0.71
C LYS A 191 13.45 -10.17 -0.09
N PHE A 192 12.39 -9.42 0.26
CA PHE A 192 11.14 -9.41 -0.51
C PHE A 192 11.35 -8.80 -1.92
N VAL A 193 12.06 -7.68 -2.03
CA VAL A 193 12.43 -7.07 -3.33
C VAL A 193 13.21 -8.07 -4.20
N ARG A 194 14.21 -8.74 -3.62
CA ARG A 194 15.00 -9.77 -4.32
C ARG A 194 14.14 -10.95 -4.76
N MET A 195 13.21 -11.40 -3.93
CA MET A 195 12.25 -12.46 -4.31
C MET A 195 11.47 -12.08 -5.56
N ALA A 196 10.99 -10.82 -5.66
CA ALA A 196 10.27 -10.34 -6.83
C ALA A 196 11.18 -10.18 -8.07
N LEU A 197 12.45 -9.75 -7.90
CA LEU A 197 13.47 -9.74 -8.95
C LEU A 197 13.80 -11.14 -9.45
N ASN A 198 13.84 -12.10 -8.56
CA ASN A 198 14.17 -13.52 -8.84
C ASN A 198 12.91 -14.37 -9.08
N ASP A 199 11.97 -13.85 -9.83
CA ASP A 199 10.79 -14.55 -10.33
C ASP A 199 10.03 -15.36 -9.26
N GLY A 200 9.85 -14.74 -8.10
CA GLY A 200 9.09 -15.29 -6.99
C GLY A 200 9.88 -16.23 -6.05
N THR A 201 11.22 -16.30 -6.20
CA THR A 201 12.07 -17.20 -5.43
C THR A 201 13.04 -16.40 -4.57
N GLY A 202 13.12 -16.71 -3.27
CA GLY A 202 14.10 -16.13 -2.35
C GLY A 202 15.53 -16.59 -2.64
N THR A 203 16.52 -15.94 -2.01
CA THR A 203 17.95 -16.26 -2.19
C THR A 203 18.31 -17.68 -1.82
N ASP A 204 17.59 -18.28 -0.87
CA ASP A 204 17.82 -19.66 -0.41
C ASP A 204 17.01 -20.71 -1.21
N GLY A 205 16.45 -20.30 -2.35
CA GLY A 205 15.67 -21.17 -3.22
C GLY A 205 14.20 -21.36 -2.78
N ALA A 206 13.77 -20.75 -1.68
CA ALA A 206 12.38 -20.83 -1.23
C ALA A 206 11.47 -20.09 -2.20
N ARG A 207 10.55 -20.81 -2.83
CA ARG A 207 9.57 -20.22 -3.75
C ARG A 207 8.37 -19.69 -2.98
N VAL A 208 8.13 -18.39 -3.12
CA VAL A 208 6.97 -17.68 -2.54
C VAL A 208 5.85 -17.53 -3.56
N LEU A 209 6.17 -17.25 -4.82
CA LEU A 209 5.25 -17.13 -5.94
C LEU A 209 5.84 -17.80 -7.19
N LYS A 210 4.99 -18.11 -8.14
CA LYS A 210 5.43 -18.54 -9.49
C LYS A 210 5.89 -17.33 -10.30
N SER A 211 6.76 -17.56 -11.29
CA SER A 211 7.22 -16.50 -12.22
C SER A 211 6.05 -15.84 -12.93
N GLU A 212 5.13 -16.64 -13.44
CA GLU A 212 3.93 -16.16 -14.16
C GLU A 212 3.04 -15.28 -13.27
N THR A 213 3.03 -15.52 -11.96
CA THR A 213 2.30 -14.69 -10.99
C THR A 213 2.98 -13.34 -10.82
N ILE A 214 4.31 -13.31 -10.72
CA ILE A 214 5.07 -12.04 -10.68
C ILE A 214 4.84 -11.27 -11.98
N ASP A 215 4.87 -11.93 -13.14
CA ASP A 215 4.57 -11.30 -14.44
C ASP A 215 3.18 -10.67 -14.43
N GLN A 216 2.17 -11.42 -13.97
CA GLN A 216 0.80 -10.90 -13.86
C GLN A 216 0.69 -9.70 -12.91
N MET A 217 1.46 -9.66 -11.83
CA MET A 217 1.44 -8.57 -10.85
C MET A 217 2.10 -7.29 -11.36
N THR A 218 3.04 -7.39 -12.29
CA THR A 218 3.89 -6.28 -12.74
C THR A 218 3.52 -5.70 -14.11
N VAL A 219 2.36 -6.07 -14.65
CA VAL A 219 1.82 -5.51 -15.90
C VAL A 219 0.63 -4.60 -15.63
N ASN A 220 0.40 -3.62 -16.52
CA ASN A 220 -0.75 -2.74 -16.44
C ASN A 220 -2.06 -3.54 -16.49
N SER A 221 -2.80 -3.53 -15.40
CA SER A 221 -4.11 -4.18 -15.27
C SER A 221 -5.27 -3.17 -15.16
N LEU A 222 -4.99 -1.87 -15.28
CA LEU A 222 -6.01 -0.80 -15.32
C LEU A 222 -6.56 -0.55 -16.73
N GLY A 223 -5.88 -1.04 -17.78
CA GLY A 223 -6.19 -0.64 -19.16
C GLY A 223 -5.94 0.86 -19.37
N ASP A 224 -6.96 1.59 -19.84
CA ASP A 224 -6.86 3.03 -20.11
C ASP A 224 -7.13 3.91 -18.88
N MET A 225 -7.54 3.33 -17.75
CA MET A 225 -7.80 4.06 -16.51
C MET A 225 -6.49 4.66 -15.98
N LYS A 226 -6.54 5.94 -15.60
CA LYS A 226 -5.34 6.66 -15.15
C LYS A 226 -5.28 6.70 -13.62
N ILE A 227 -4.08 6.55 -13.09
CA ILE A 227 -3.81 6.88 -11.70
C ILE A 227 -3.77 8.39 -11.53
N LYS A 228 -4.16 8.86 -10.35
CA LYS A 228 -4.29 10.29 -10.04
C LYS A 228 -3.23 10.71 -9.04
N MET A 229 -2.92 12.00 -9.02
CA MET A 229 -2.24 12.64 -7.91
C MET A 229 -3.06 12.44 -6.62
N LEU A 230 -2.41 12.10 -5.52
CA LEU A 230 -3.03 11.94 -4.22
C LEU A 230 -2.95 13.29 -3.48
N PRO A 231 -4.07 13.97 -3.21
CA PRO A 231 -4.03 15.24 -2.47
C PRO A 231 -3.68 15.00 -1.00
N GLY A 232 -2.98 15.94 -0.38
CA GLY A 232 -2.71 15.91 1.06
C GLY A 232 -3.87 16.50 1.85
N ALA A 233 -4.88 15.70 2.17
CA ALA A 233 -6.05 16.18 2.91
C ALA A 233 -5.78 16.40 4.40
N ILE A 234 -4.78 15.73 4.97
CA ILE A 234 -4.29 15.93 6.34
C ILE A 234 -2.80 16.29 6.27
N PRO A 235 -2.45 17.60 6.30
CA PRO A 235 -1.06 18.05 6.07
C PRO A 235 -0.01 17.49 7.03
N SER A 236 -0.40 17.11 8.26
CA SER A 236 0.51 16.47 9.23
C SER A 236 0.86 15.02 8.87
N LEU A 237 0.07 14.37 8.02
CA LEU A 237 0.30 13.00 7.56
C LEU A 237 0.87 12.95 6.15
N SER A 238 0.38 13.81 5.24
CA SER A 238 0.81 13.78 3.85
C SER A 238 0.76 15.13 3.17
N ASN A 239 1.79 15.43 2.40
CA ASN A 239 1.71 16.40 1.29
C ASN A 239 1.00 15.75 0.09
N GLY A 240 0.72 16.54 -0.95
CA GLY A 240 0.24 15.98 -2.21
C GLY A 240 1.29 15.04 -2.83
N ALA A 241 0.88 13.86 -3.29
CA ALA A 241 1.79 12.84 -3.80
C ALA A 241 1.58 12.57 -5.29
N GLU A 242 2.55 12.94 -6.08
CA GLU A 242 2.67 12.55 -7.48
C GLU A 242 4.14 12.26 -7.80
N PHE A 243 4.45 11.00 -8.08
CA PHE A 243 5.80 10.62 -8.49
C PHE A 243 5.99 10.94 -9.98
N PHE A 244 7.09 11.66 -10.32
CA PHE A 244 7.37 12.10 -11.69
C PHE A 244 6.17 12.77 -12.34
N PRO A 245 5.81 14.02 -11.93
CA PRO A 245 4.66 14.74 -12.47
C PRO A 245 4.66 14.78 -14.00
N GLY A 246 3.49 14.52 -14.61
CA GLY A 246 3.32 14.50 -16.06
C GLY A 246 3.82 13.23 -16.76
N MET A 247 4.54 12.33 -16.09
CA MET A 247 4.94 11.05 -16.66
C MET A 247 3.76 10.05 -16.61
N PRO A 248 3.45 9.33 -17.71
CA PRO A 248 2.46 8.28 -17.71
C PRO A 248 2.81 7.16 -16.72
N LYS A 249 1.82 6.75 -15.95
CA LYS A 249 1.93 5.68 -14.97
C LYS A 249 0.66 4.85 -14.98
N SER A 250 0.82 3.56 -14.76
CA SER A 250 -0.28 2.61 -14.61
C SER A 250 -0.15 1.81 -13.31
N TRP A 251 -0.99 0.80 -13.12
CA TRP A 251 -1.01 0.00 -11.92
C TRP A 251 -1.16 -1.48 -12.25
N GLY A 252 -0.33 -2.29 -11.62
CA GLY A 252 -0.46 -3.73 -11.57
C GLY A 252 -1.12 -4.19 -10.27
N TYR A 253 -1.00 -5.47 -9.93
CA TYR A 253 -1.51 -5.91 -8.64
C TYR A 253 -0.57 -5.44 -7.53
N THR A 254 -0.97 -4.32 -6.89
CA THR A 254 -0.36 -3.62 -5.76
C THR A 254 0.87 -2.74 -6.05
N TRP A 255 1.30 -2.60 -7.29
CA TRP A 255 2.42 -1.71 -7.64
C TRP A 255 2.09 -0.70 -8.71
N MET A 256 2.60 0.52 -8.53
CA MET A 256 2.67 1.52 -9.60
C MET A 256 3.70 1.10 -10.64
N ILE A 257 3.39 1.27 -11.91
CA ILE A 257 4.24 0.93 -13.05
C ILE A 257 4.66 2.22 -13.76
N ASN A 258 5.93 2.35 -14.09
CA ASN A 258 6.41 3.37 -15.01
C ASN A 258 6.02 2.98 -16.44
N ASP A 259 5.23 3.79 -17.12
CA ASP A 259 4.92 3.56 -18.54
C ASP A 259 5.98 4.15 -19.47
N GLN A 260 6.90 4.96 -18.94
CA GLN A 260 8.05 5.56 -19.61
C GLN A 260 9.29 5.49 -18.71
N GLN A 261 10.47 5.73 -19.30
CA GLN A 261 11.69 5.87 -18.51
C GLN A 261 11.60 7.11 -17.63
N ALA A 262 11.87 6.93 -16.34
CA ALA A 262 11.92 8.02 -15.37
C ALA A 262 13.21 8.87 -15.52
N PRO A 263 13.20 10.13 -15.05
CA PRO A 263 14.40 10.99 -15.06
C PRO A 263 15.58 10.43 -14.27
N THR A 264 15.34 9.49 -13.35
CA THR A 264 16.36 8.79 -12.56
C THR A 264 17.08 7.69 -13.36
N GLY A 265 16.61 7.35 -14.56
CA GLY A 265 17.10 6.22 -15.35
C GLY A 265 16.25 4.95 -15.22
N ARG A 266 15.35 4.86 -14.23
CA ARG A 266 14.45 3.72 -14.06
C ARG A 266 13.62 3.50 -15.34
N PRO A 267 13.68 2.29 -15.97
CA PRO A 267 13.06 2.08 -17.28
C PRO A 267 11.53 1.95 -17.20
N ALA A 268 10.89 2.05 -18.36
CA ALA A 268 9.50 1.64 -18.54
C ALA A 268 9.32 0.17 -18.13
N GLY A 269 8.20 -0.14 -17.48
CA GLY A 269 7.87 -1.48 -16.97
C GLY A 269 8.41 -1.77 -15.56
N ALA A 270 9.31 -0.94 -15.03
CA ALA A 270 9.71 -1.06 -13.63
C ALA A 270 8.56 -0.69 -12.69
N VAL A 271 8.48 -1.38 -11.57
CA VAL A 271 7.43 -1.16 -10.57
C VAL A 271 7.98 -0.52 -9.30
N ALA A 272 7.14 0.25 -8.61
CA ALA A 272 7.51 0.95 -7.41
C ALA A 272 6.30 1.22 -6.53
N TRP A 273 6.53 1.45 -5.25
CA TRP A 273 5.56 2.07 -4.37
C TRP A 273 6.23 2.67 -3.12
N ALA A 274 5.40 3.19 -2.22
CA ALA A 274 5.84 3.95 -1.07
C ALA A 274 5.01 3.66 0.18
N SER A 275 5.46 4.18 1.32
CA SER A 275 4.76 4.17 2.59
C SER A 275 4.87 5.51 3.30
N LEU A 276 3.91 5.79 4.18
CA LEU A 276 3.61 7.11 4.75
C LEU A 276 4.81 7.76 5.47
N ALA A 277 5.70 6.98 6.06
CA ALA A 277 6.91 7.48 6.73
C ALA A 277 8.09 7.79 5.77
N ASN A 278 7.80 8.08 4.51
CA ASN A 278 8.78 8.30 3.42
C ASN A 278 9.68 7.07 3.20
N LEU A 279 9.04 5.93 3.04
CA LEU A 279 9.66 4.69 2.60
C LEU A 279 9.35 4.51 1.12
N TYR A 280 10.34 4.28 0.29
CA TYR A 280 10.19 4.14 -1.16
C TYR A 280 10.95 2.91 -1.62
N HIS A 281 10.36 2.13 -2.52
CA HIS A 281 11.05 1.00 -3.14
C HIS A 281 10.74 0.92 -4.63
N TRP A 282 11.66 0.35 -5.39
CA TRP A 282 11.43 0.00 -6.79
C TRP A 282 11.99 -1.39 -7.10
N ILE A 283 11.46 -1.97 -8.14
CA ILE A 283 11.84 -3.29 -8.66
C ILE A 283 11.90 -3.18 -10.18
N ASP A 284 13.09 -3.32 -10.73
CA ASP A 284 13.37 -3.33 -12.16
C ASP A 284 13.85 -4.72 -12.58
N ARG A 285 12.89 -5.54 -13.02
CA ARG A 285 13.17 -6.91 -13.44
C ARG A 285 13.96 -6.97 -14.75
N LYS A 286 13.90 -5.91 -15.59
CA LYS A 286 14.63 -5.86 -16.86
C LYS A 286 16.13 -5.78 -16.62
N ASN A 287 16.57 -4.92 -15.72
CA ASN A 287 17.98 -4.73 -15.39
C ASN A 287 18.40 -5.52 -14.13
N GLN A 288 17.50 -6.30 -13.54
CA GLN A 288 17.73 -7.10 -12.33
C GLN A 288 18.22 -6.24 -11.14
N VAL A 289 17.67 -5.02 -11.01
CA VAL A 289 18.01 -4.10 -9.94
C VAL A 289 16.76 -3.64 -9.20
N GLY A 290 16.92 -3.42 -7.90
CA GLY A 290 15.89 -2.84 -7.06
C GLY A 290 16.52 -2.22 -5.84
N GLY A 291 15.79 -1.33 -5.20
CA GLY A 291 16.27 -0.64 -4.02
C GLY A 291 15.15 -0.23 -3.08
N MET A 292 15.57 0.14 -1.89
CA MET A 292 14.69 0.70 -0.87
C MET A 292 15.37 1.89 -0.19
N TRP A 293 14.66 3.00 -0.15
CA TRP A 293 14.95 4.16 0.67
C TRP A 293 14.03 4.16 1.88
N GLY A 294 14.59 4.27 3.07
CA GLY A 294 13.81 4.22 4.31
C GLY A 294 14.12 5.37 5.23
N THR A 295 13.10 6.12 5.60
CA THR A 295 13.12 7.08 6.70
C THR A 295 11.98 6.79 7.67
N GLN A 296 11.91 7.59 8.75
CA GLN A 296 10.78 7.62 9.67
C GLN A 296 10.39 9.08 9.89
N ILE A 297 9.88 9.71 8.82
CA ILE A 297 9.55 11.14 8.79
C ILE A 297 8.11 11.33 8.30
N LEU A 298 7.36 12.18 8.96
CA LEU A 298 6.07 12.74 8.49
C LEU A 298 6.26 14.23 8.20
N PRO A 299 5.47 14.80 7.28
CA PRO A 299 4.47 14.16 6.42
C PRO A 299 5.09 13.36 5.27
N PHE A 300 4.29 12.49 4.67
CA PHE A 300 4.64 11.80 3.42
C PHE A 300 4.94 12.79 2.29
N VAL A 301 5.77 12.40 1.34
CA VAL A 301 6.34 13.29 0.29
C VAL A 301 7.08 14.47 0.95
N ASP A 302 7.93 14.15 1.91
CA ASP A 302 8.81 15.11 2.57
C ASP A 302 9.77 15.76 1.58
N GLY A 303 9.91 17.10 1.68
CA GLY A 303 10.68 17.90 0.73
C GLY A 303 12.18 17.63 0.68
N LEU A 304 12.75 16.85 1.61
CA LEU A 304 14.14 16.40 1.59
C LEU A 304 14.24 14.88 1.35
N SER A 305 13.29 14.10 1.85
CA SER A 305 13.32 12.65 1.68
C SER A 305 13.09 12.22 0.24
N VAL A 306 12.12 12.83 -0.46
CA VAL A 306 11.86 12.50 -1.89
C VAL A 306 13.06 12.84 -2.78
N PRO A 307 13.65 14.05 -2.74
CA PRO A 307 14.87 14.33 -3.50
C PRO A 307 16.02 13.38 -3.17
N GLY A 308 16.22 13.06 -1.88
CA GLY A 308 17.23 12.08 -1.46
C GLY A 308 17.03 10.71 -2.09
N TYR A 309 15.80 10.21 -2.08
CA TYR A 309 15.43 8.97 -2.75
C TYR A 309 15.70 9.01 -4.26
N LEU A 310 15.30 10.09 -4.94
CA LEU A 310 15.48 10.22 -6.39
C LEU A 310 16.97 10.31 -6.78
N VAL A 311 17.80 10.99 -5.97
CA VAL A 311 19.26 11.02 -6.15
C VAL A 311 19.84 9.62 -5.94
N PHE A 312 19.44 8.92 -4.87
CA PHE A 312 19.89 7.54 -4.62
C PHE A 312 19.54 6.62 -5.80
N GLU A 313 18.29 6.64 -6.27
CA GLU A 313 17.86 5.85 -7.41
C GLU A 313 18.67 6.21 -8.67
N LYS A 314 18.86 7.50 -8.95
CA LYS A 314 19.66 7.96 -10.08
C LYS A 314 21.11 7.46 -10.03
N VAL A 315 21.77 7.56 -8.88
CA VAL A 315 23.14 7.06 -8.71
C VAL A 315 23.23 5.56 -9.00
N VAL A 316 22.24 4.77 -8.59
CA VAL A 316 22.19 3.34 -8.92
C VAL A 316 22.14 3.15 -10.44
N TYR A 317 21.25 3.85 -11.16
CA TYR A 317 21.13 3.70 -12.62
C TYR A 317 22.31 4.30 -13.40
N ASP A 318 22.96 5.34 -12.90
CA ASP A 318 24.16 5.91 -13.53
C ASP A 318 25.39 4.95 -13.46
N HIS A 319 25.34 3.93 -12.61
CA HIS A 319 26.44 2.97 -12.39
C HIS A 319 26.04 1.51 -12.74
N LEU A 320 24.93 1.33 -13.44
CA LEU A 320 24.63 0.03 -14.05
C LEU A 320 25.45 -0.12 -15.33
N ASP A 321 26.31 -1.13 -15.38
CA ASP A 321 27.10 -1.50 -16.56
C ASP A 321 26.24 -2.17 -17.65
#